data_141b68d86952c16361bd0ec159bd2f96
#
_entry.id   141b68d86952c16361bd0ec159bd2f96
#
_cell.length_a   1.000
_cell.length_b   1.000
_cell.length_c   1.000
_cell.angle_alpha   90.00
_cell.angle_beta   90.00
_cell.angle_gamma   90.00
#
_symmetry.space_group_name_H-M   'P 1'
#
loop_
_entity.id
_entity.type
_entity.pdbx_description
1 polymer ?
#
loop_
_entity_poly.entity_id
_entity_poly.type
_entity_poly.pdbx_seq_one_letter_code
_entity_poly.pdbx_strand_id
1 'polypeptide(L)'
;MTLELIDRLGVRAPFRRGPLLLHPECPIEQAVTSSDPLVQDSLLREIWRRTPAYEDGVLLIAQPDRLRVLARTEALLRPAIDVLTDRHGAAIVVHAPQVRYALGPPVLEPYMTLLLAGDVDWLPQVQRDLHRRRARPERLERNGGRFTLEAEAPLAALLGYAEWIDEASNCMVDAGLWLSRYLPIDEGPYAA
;
A
#
# COMPACT_ATOMS: atom_id res chain seq x y z
N MET A 1 -29.17 -8.74 5.17
CA MET A 1 -28.37 -9.89 5.61
C MET A 1 -26.87 -9.57 5.43
N THR A 2 -26.40 -8.41 5.91
CA THR A 2 -25.03 -7.92 5.64
C THR A 2 -24.36 -7.29 6.88
N LEU A 3 -25.05 -7.19 8.02
CA LEU A 3 -24.51 -6.58 9.25
C LEU A 3 -23.99 -7.61 10.28
N GLU A 4 -24.31 -8.89 10.12
CA GLU A 4 -23.91 -9.93 11.09
C GLU A 4 -22.53 -10.54 10.85
N LEU A 5 -21.90 -10.27 9.69
CA LEU A 5 -20.59 -10.84 9.38
C LEU A 5 -19.42 -10.04 10.01
N ILE A 6 -19.67 -8.78 10.34
CA ILE A 6 -18.65 -7.87 10.91
C ILE A 6 -18.36 -8.18 12.38
N ASP A 7 -19.34 -8.74 13.11
CA ASP A 7 -19.19 -9.04 14.54
C ASP A 7 -18.34 -10.29 14.82
N ARG A 8 -18.13 -11.17 13.83
CA ARG A 8 -17.34 -12.41 13.99
C ARG A 8 -15.84 -12.24 13.88
N LEU A 9 -15.34 -11.11 13.39
CA LEU A 9 -13.91 -10.89 13.18
C LEU A 9 -13.20 -10.24 14.37
N GLY A 10 -13.89 -10.00 15.49
CA GLY A 10 -13.27 -9.54 16.74
C GLY A 10 -12.64 -8.13 16.67
N VAL A 11 -12.81 -7.42 15.56
CA VAL A 11 -12.37 -6.03 15.42
C VAL A 11 -13.44 -5.15 16.08
N ARG A 12 -13.32 -4.94 17.38
CA ARG A 12 -14.01 -3.86 18.06
C ARG A 12 -13.46 -2.54 17.52
N ALA A 13 -14.00 -2.10 16.37
CA ALA A 13 -13.76 -0.76 15.87
C ALA A 13 -14.44 0.23 16.84
N PRO A 14 -13.72 1.21 17.39
CA PRO A 14 -14.31 2.29 18.19
C PRO A 14 -15.08 3.29 17.32
N PHE A 15 -15.42 2.94 16.09
CA PHE A 15 -16.02 3.84 15.11
C PHE A 15 -17.54 3.67 15.01
N ARG A 16 -18.25 4.14 16.02
CA ARG A 16 -19.66 4.52 15.83
C ARG A 16 -19.68 5.80 14.98
N ARG A 17 -19.91 5.70 13.66
CA ARG A 17 -20.07 6.77 12.66
C ARG A 17 -18.78 7.38 12.08
N GLY A 18 -17.75 6.58 11.81
CA GLY A 18 -16.58 6.97 11.02
C GLY A 18 -16.69 6.59 9.54
N PRO A 19 -15.78 7.08 8.71
CA PRO A 19 -15.75 6.78 7.28
C PRO A 19 -15.61 5.28 7.04
N LEU A 20 -16.52 4.73 6.23
CA LEU A 20 -16.51 3.31 5.90
C LEU A 20 -15.45 3.07 4.81
N LEU A 21 -14.28 2.60 5.18
CA LEU A 21 -13.34 2.04 4.24
C LEU A 21 -13.49 0.51 4.26
N LEU A 22 -14.01 -0.05 3.16
CA LEU A 22 -13.99 -1.49 2.98
C LEU A 22 -12.52 -1.94 2.84
N HIS A 23 -12.13 -2.97 3.59
CA HIS A 23 -10.75 -3.50 3.60
C HIS A 23 -9.70 -2.44 3.98
N PRO A 24 -9.75 -1.90 5.22
CA PRO A 24 -8.79 -0.89 5.68
C PRO A 24 -7.35 -1.43 5.77
N GLU A 25 -7.19 -2.76 5.83
CA GLU A 25 -5.89 -3.43 5.82
C GLU A 25 -5.17 -3.35 4.47
N CYS A 26 -5.88 -2.96 3.39
CA CYS A 26 -5.32 -2.80 2.04
C CYS A 26 -5.35 -1.31 1.65
N PRO A 27 -4.36 -0.51 2.08
CA PRO A 27 -4.35 0.92 1.86
C PRO A 27 -3.94 1.36 0.45
N ILE A 28 -3.53 0.40 -0.40
CA ILE A 28 -3.10 0.66 -1.79
C ILE A 28 -4.11 0.05 -2.74
N GLU A 29 -4.40 0.75 -3.82
CA GLU A 29 -5.16 0.20 -4.95
C GLU A 29 -4.52 0.51 -6.28
N GLN A 30 -4.72 -0.41 -7.22
CA GLN A 30 -4.35 -0.22 -8.61
C GLN A 30 -5.49 -0.66 -9.51
N ALA A 31 -5.92 0.21 -10.42
CA ALA A 31 -6.97 -0.10 -11.37
C ALA A 31 -6.39 -0.73 -12.64
N VAL A 32 -7.10 -1.72 -13.16
CA VAL A 32 -6.80 -2.34 -14.46
C VAL A 32 -8.05 -2.29 -15.30
N THR A 33 -7.92 -1.83 -16.55
CA THR A 33 -9.04 -1.63 -17.48
C THR A 33 -8.73 -2.23 -18.84
N SER A 34 -9.75 -2.45 -19.66
CA SER A 34 -9.60 -2.74 -21.07
C SER A 34 -10.63 -1.95 -21.88
N SER A 35 -10.25 -1.52 -23.07
CA SER A 35 -11.18 -0.92 -24.05
C SER A 35 -11.94 -1.98 -24.87
N ASP A 36 -11.45 -3.24 -24.87
CA ASP A 36 -12.14 -4.37 -25.50
C ASP A 36 -13.15 -4.98 -24.51
N PRO A 37 -14.45 -4.99 -24.81
CA PRO A 37 -15.46 -5.53 -23.90
C PRO A 37 -15.28 -7.01 -23.56
N LEU A 38 -14.74 -7.83 -24.45
CA LEU A 38 -14.50 -9.25 -24.20
C LEU A 38 -13.32 -9.44 -23.26
N VAL A 39 -12.27 -8.65 -23.42
CA VAL A 39 -11.12 -8.64 -22.52
C VAL A 39 -11.53 -8.08 -21.17
N GLN A 40 -12.33 -7.02 -21.14
CA GLN A 40 -12.87 -6.45 -19.91
C GLN A 40 -13.70 -7.48 -19.12
N ASP A 41 -14.59 -8.22 -19.77
CA ASP A 41 -15.37 -9.28 -19.12
C ASP A 41 -14.45 -10.42 -18.61
N SER A 42 -13.44 -10.80 -19.38
CA SER A 42 -12.44 -11.78 -18.94
C SER A 42 -11.65 -11.29 -17.72
N LEU A 43 -11.24 -10.03 -17.73
CA LEU A 43 -10.53 -9.37 -16.63
C LEU A 43 -11.38 -9.36 -15.35
N LEU A 44 -12.67 -9.04 -15.44
CA LEU A 44 -13.56 -9.04 -14.29
C LEU A 44 -13.76 -10.44 -13.68
N ARG A 45 -13.60 -11.50 -14.46
CA ARG A 45 -13.67 -12.88 -13.98
C ARG A 45 -12.44 -13.33 -13.19
N GLU A 46 -11.36 -12.55 -13.17
CA GLU A 46 -10.16 -12.85 -12.36
C GLU A 46 -10.47 -12.99 -10.86
N ILE A 47 -11.53 -12.32 -10.36
CA ILE A 47 -11.98 -12.45 -8.96
C ILE A 47 -12.34 -13.88 -8.55
N TRP A 48 -12.67 -14.75 -9.53
CA TRP A 48 -13.01 -16.16 -9.29
C TRP A 48 -11.81 -17.08 -9.39
N ARG A 49 -10.64 -16.56 -9.77
CA ARG A 49 -9.43 -17.35 -9.95
C ARG A 49 -8.62 -17.38 -8.66
N ARG A 50 -8.23 -18.58 -8.27
CA ARG A 50 -7.28 -18.76 -7.18
C ARG A 50 -5.86 -18.74 -7.75
N THR A 51 -5.08 -17.77 -7.36
CA THR A 51 -3.66 -17.63 -7.74
C THR A 51 -2.87 -17.25 -6.48
N PRO A 52 -1.68 -17.81 -6.24
CA PRO A 52 -0.86 -17.44 -5.09
C PRO A 52 -0.60 -15.93 -4.99
N ALA A 53 -0.51 -15.24 -6.13
CA ALA A 53 -0.34 -13.79 -6.16
C ALA A 53 -1.54 -12.99 -5.63
N TYR A 54 -2.70 -13.62 -5.41
CA TYR A 54 -3.92 -12.98 -4.88
C TYR A 54 -4.20 -13.41 -3.44
N GLU A 55 -3.29 -14.18 -2.83
CA GLU A 55 -3.39 -14.63 -1.45
C GLU A 55 -2.68 -13.64 -0.50
N ASP A 56 -3.00 -13.72 0.80
CA ASP A 56 -2.28 -13.05 1.89
C ASP A 56 -2.05 -11.53 1.77
N GLY A 57 -3.11 -10.79 1.43
CA GLY A 57 -3.05 -9.32 1.47
C GLY A 57 -3.26 -8.65 0.14
N VAL A 58 -3.71 -9.41 -0.87
CA VAL A 58 -4.23 -8.89 -2.13
C VAL A 58 -5.70 -9.23 -2.26
N LEU A 59 -6.50 -8.27 -2.71
CA LEU A 59 -7.93 -8.43 -2.98
C LEU A 59 -8.27 -7.92 -4.38
N LEU A 60 -9.07 -8.68 -5.11
CA LEU A 60 -9.61 -8.28 -6.41
C LEU A 60 -11.06 -7.84 -6.24
N ILE A 61 -11.39 -6.65 -6.73
CA ILE A 61 -12.74 -6.10 -6.72
C ILE A 61 -13.15 -5.73 -8.14
N ALA A 62 -14.14 -6.48 -8.67
CA ALA A 62 -14.72 -6.17 -9.97
C ALA A 62 -15.67 -4.98 -9.86
N GLN A 63 -15.50 -4.00 -10.74
CA GLN A 63 -16.44 -2.91 -11.02
C GLN A 63 -16.82 -2.97 -12.50
N PRO A 64 -17.96 -2.41 -12.93
CA PRO A 64 -18.41 -2.55 -14.32
C PRO A 64 -17.39 -2.11 -15.37
N ASP A 65 -16.58 -1.11 -15.04
CA ASP A 65 -15.62 -0.45 -15.94
C ASP A 65 -14.15 -0.82 -15.67
N ARG A 66 -13.85 -1.52 -14.56
CA ARG A 66 -12.48 -1.83 -14.15
C ARG A 66 -12.39 -3.00 -13.18
N LEU A 67 -11.20 -3.62 -13.11
CA LEU A 67 -10.79 -4.45 -12.01
C LEU A 67 -9.92 -3.60 -11.07
N ARG A 68 -10.26 -3.58 -9.78
CA ARG A 68 -9.42 -2.96 -8.75
C ARG A 68 -8.63 -4.04 -8.03
N VAL A 69 -7.33 -3.88 -7.99
CA VAL A 69 -6.41 -4.71 -7.20
C VAL A 69 -6.06 -3.93 -5.95
N LEU A 70 -6.47 -4.43 -4.80
CA LEU A 70 -6.14 -3.84 -3.50
C LEU A 70 -5.01 -4.63 -2.87
N ALA A 71 -4.07 -3.94 -2.22
CA ALA A 71 -2.96 -4.61 -1.55
C ALA A 71 -2.57 -3.93 -0.24
N ARG A 72 -1.99 -4.72 0.68
CA ARG A 72 -1.41 -4.23 1.93
C ARG A 72 -0.13 -3.43 1.70
N THR A 73 0.66 -3.82 0.71
CA THR A 73 1.93 -3.19 0.34
C THR A 73 2.11 -3.20 -1.17
N GLU A 74 3.00 -2.36 -1.70
CA GLU A 74 3.36 -2.38 -3.12
C GLU A 74 4.07 -3.68 -3.53
N ALA A 75 4.85 -4.27 -2.63
CA ALA A 75 5.52 -5.55 -2.88
C ALA A 75 4.54 -6.70 -3.18
N LEU A 76 3.34 -6.67 -2.58
CA LEU A 76 2.27 -7.63 -2.86
C LEU A 76 1.48 -7.25 -4.13
N LEU A 77 1.42 -5.97 -4.47
CA LEU A 77 0.68 -5.49 -5.64
C LEU A 77 1.33 -5.92 -6.95
N ARG A 78 2.67 -5.82 -7.04
CA ARG A 78 3.43 -6.12 -8.28
C ARG A 78 3.18 -7.54 -8.80
N PRO A 79 3.36 -8.63 -8.04
CA PRO A 79 3.10 -9.99 -8.55
C PRO A 79 1.65 -10.19 -9.01
N ALA A 80 0.69 -9.55 -8.36
CA ALA A 80 -0.71 -9.62 -8.77
C ALA A 80 -0.95 -8.94 -10.13
N ILE A 81 -0.32 -7.79 -10.35
CA ILE A 81 -0.38 -7.07 -11.63
C ILE A 81 0.37 -7.85 -12.73
N ASP A 82 1.52 -8.43 -12.44
CA ASP A 82 2.29 -9.23 -13.39
C ASP A 82 1.45 -10.41 -13.90
N VAL A 83 0.74 -11.13 -13.03
CA VAL A 83 -0.18 -12.22 -13.43
C VAL A 83 -1.27 -11.72 -14.38
N LEU A 84 -1.83 -10.54 -14.14
CA LEU A 84 -2.84 -9.95 -15.03
C LEU A 84 -2.22 -9.57 -16.39
N THR A 85 -1.04 -8.96 -16.34
CA THR A 85 -0.30 -8.54 -17.54
C THR A 85 0.14 -9.74 -18.39
N ASP A 86 0.64 -10.79 -17.78
CA ASP A 86 1.05 -12.03 -18.47
C ASP A 86 -0.14 -12.70 -19.16
N ARG A 87 -1.32 -12.62 -18.54
CA ARG A 87 -2.54 -13.29 -19.05
C ARG A 87 -3.26 -12.50 -20.13
N HIS A 88 -3.31 -11.19 -19.99
CA HIS A 88 -4.09 -10.32 -20.86
C HIS A 88 -3.23 -9.49 -21.82
N GLY A 89 -1.92 -9.43 -21.60
CA GLY A 89 -0.94 -8.75 -22.45
C GLY A 89 -1.24 -7.27 -22.67
N ALA A 90 -1.03 -6.81 -23.88
CA ALA A 90 -1.25 -5.42 -24.26
C ALA A 90 -2.75 -5.03 -24.37
N ALA A 91 -3.68 -5.97 -24.16
CA ALA A 91 -5.11 -5.70 -24.21
C ALA A 91 -5.65 -5.02 -22.95
N ILE A 92 -4.85 -4.90 -21.91
CA ILE A 92 -5.20 -4.19 -20.67
C ILE A 92 -4.35 -2.95 -20.46
N VAL A 93 -4.91 -2.00 -19.73
CA VAL A 93 -4.21 -0.80 -19.25
C VAL A 93 -4.12 -0.88 -17.73
N VAL A 94 -2.91 -0.94 -17.24
CA VAL A 94 -2.60 -0.89 -15.81
C VAL A 94 -2.37 0.58 -15.43
N HIS A 95 -3.19 1.11 -14.53
CA HIS A 95 -3.06 2.49 -14.05
C HIS A 95 -2.01 2.57 -12.94
N ALA A 96 -1.56 3.77 -12.60
CA ALA A 96 -0.66 3.97 -11.47
C ALA A 96 -1.31 3.56 -10.14
N PRO A 97 -0.55 3.00 -9.18
CA PRO A 97 -1.04 2.72 -7.84
C PRO A 97 -1.48 4.00 -7.15
N GLN A 98 -2.51 3.91 -6.32
CA GLN A 98 -3.10 5.02 -5.61
C GLN A 98 -3.30 4.68 -4.13
N VAL A 99 -3.19 5.69 -3.28
CA VAL A 99 -3.51 5.60 -1.87
C VAL A 99 -5.03 5.58 -1.68
N ARG A 100 -5.50 4.69 -0.82
CA ARG A 100 -6.91 4.62 -0.41
C ARG A 100 -7.11 5.39 0.88
N TYR A 101 -7.84 6.48 0.79
CA TYR A 101 -8.27 7.27 1.96
C TYR A 101 -9.60 6.74 2.51
N ALA A 102 -9.74 6.73 3.83
CA ALA A 102 -11.04 6.48 4.44
C ALA A 102 -11.88 7.75 4.36
N LEU A 103 -12.93 7.71 3.53
CA LEU A 103 -13.78 8.87 3.27
C LEU A 103 -14.82 9.06 4.36
N GLY A 104 -14.89 10.26 4.91
CA GLY A 104 -15.87 10.72 5.92
C GLY A 104 -15.38 11.98 6.63
N PRO A 105 -16.14 12.57 7.54
CA PRO A 105 -15.64 13.62 8.41
C PRO A 105 -15.02 13.04 9.70
N PRO A 106 -13.69 13.12 9.90
CA PRO A 106 -12.64 13.59 8.97
C PRO A 106 -12.26 12.54 7.92
N VAL A 107 -11.63 12.97 6.83
CA VAL A 107 -10.96 12.07 5.89
C VAL A 107 -9.69 11.53 6.56
N LEU A 108 -9.50 10.20 6.54
CA LEU A 108 -8.34 9.58 7.17
C LEU A 108 -7.34 9.10 6.11
N GLU A 109 -6.07 9.38 6.36
CA GLU A 109 -4.93 8.96 5.55
C GLU A 109 -4.22 7.77 6.18
N PRO A 110 -3.83 6.74 5.40
CA PRO A 110 -3.03 5.63 5.93
C PRO A 110 -1.59 6.07 6.20
N TYR A 111 -1.11 5.78 7.40
CA TYR A 111 0.28 5.92 7.81
C TYR A 111 0.95 4.55 7.83
N MET A 112 2.16 4.51 7.30
CA MET A 112 2.97 3.30 7.24
C MET A 112 4.13 3.38 8.22
N THR A 113 4.42 2.28 8.88
CA THR A 113 5.72 2.06 9.49
C THR A 113 6.69 1.62 8.40
N LEU A 114 7.84 2.26 8.37
CA LEU A 114 8.96 2.00 7.47
C LEU A 114 10.14 1.51 8.29
N LEU A 115 10.67 0.33 7.95
CA LEU A 115 11.90 -0.21 8.51
C LEU A 115 12.97 -0.22 7.42
N LEU A 116 14.07 0.49 7.66
CA LEU A 116 15.23 0.53 6.78
C LEU A 116 16.43 -0.10 7.47
N ALA A 117 17.13 -0.98 6.76
CA ALA A 117 18.36 -1.60 7.24
C ALA A 117 19.42 -1.58 6.16
N GLY A 118 20.64 -1.15 6.49
CA GLY A 118 21.70 -1.05 5.49
C GLY A 118 23.06 -0.70 6.09
N ASP A 119 24.01 -0.39 5.21
CA ASP A 119 25.31 0.11 5.60
C ASP A 119 25.20 1.53 6.15
N VAL A 120 25.97 1.84 7.21
CA VAL A 120 25.93 3.12 7.91
C VAL A 120 26.30 4.30 7.01
N ASP A 121 27.04 4.08 5.93
CA ASP A 121 27.42 5.11 4.96
C ASP A 121 26.20 5.67 4.21
N TRP A 122 25.13 4.89 4.09
CA TRP A 122 23.88 5.34 3.49
C TRP A 122 22.98 6.14 4.43
N LEU A 123 23.20 6.05 5.74
CA LEU A 123 22.32 6.67 6.74
C LEU A 123 22.11 8.18 6.53
N PRO A 124 23.12 9.00 6.19
CA PRO A 124 22.91 10.44 5.99
C PRO A 124 22.00 10.75 4.78
N GLN A 125 22.06 9.93 3.73
CA GLN A 125 21.20 10.08 2.55
C GLN A 125 19.77 9.65 2.87
N VAL A 126 19.61 8.52 3.52
CA VAL A 126 18.30 8.00 4.00
C VAL A 126 17.61 9.02 4.88
N GLN A 127 18.30 9.58 5.88
CA GLN A 127 17.72 10.59 6.78
C GLN A 127 17.28 11.85 6.06
N ARG A 128 18.08 12.34 5.08
CA ARG A 128 17.70 13.51 4.26
C ARG A 128 16.45 13.24 3.43
N ASP A 129 16.33 12.04 2.84
CA ASP A 129 15.19 11.70 2.04
C ASP A 129 13.92 11.50 2.89
N LEU A 130 14.02 10.82 4.02
CA LEU A 130 12.93 10.69 4.98
C LEU A 130 12.43 12.04 5.48
N HIS A 131 13.34 12.99 5.74
CA HIS A 131 12.95 14.35 6.10
C HIS A 131 12.15 15.05 4.99
N ARG A 132 12.54 14.91 3.72
CA ARG A 132 11.80 15.45 2.56
C ARG A 132 10.41 14.83 2.43
N ARG A 133 10.27 13.55 2.78
CA ARG A 133 9.01 12.81 2.76
C ARG A 133 8.16 13.03 4.03
N ARG A 134 8.60 13.91 4.91
CA ARG A 134 7.93 14.18 6.20
C ARG A 134 7.79 12.93 7.06
N ALA A 135 8.69 11.97 6.91
CA ALA A 135 8.73 10.79 7.77
C ALA A 135 9.23 11.17 9.16
N ARG A 136 8.58 10.63 10.18
CA ARG A 136 8.96 10.79 11.57
C ARG A 136 9.84 9.61 11.99
N PRO A 137 11.14 9.79 12.25
CA PRO A 137 11.98 8.75 12.80
C PRO A 137 11.51 8.40 14.22
N GLU A 138 11.37 7.10 14.51
CA GLU A 138 10.96 6.60 15.82
C GLU A 138 12.13 5.93 16.53
N ARG A 139 12.93 5.16 15.81
CA ARG A 139 14.06 4.41 16.37
C ARG A 139 15.21 4.37 15.38
N LEU A 140 16.43 4.57 15.86
CA LEU A 140 17.66 4.41 15.11
C LEU A 140 18.66 3.59 15.93
N GLU A 141 19.10 2.48 15.36
CA GLU A 141 20.16 1.66 15.91
C GLU A 141 21.35 1.61 14.95
N ARG A 142 22.56 1.56 15.52
CA ARG A 142 23.81 1.39 14.78
C ARG A 142 24.62 0.29 15.42
N ASN A 143 25.02 -0.69 14.62
CA ASN A 143 25.81 -1.81 15.09
C ASN A 143 26.76 -2.30 13.99
N GLY A 144 28.05 -2.37 14.28
CA GLY A 144 29.06 -2.98 13.41
C GLY A 144 29.11 -2.45 11.97
N GLY A 145 28.94 -1.15 11.75
CA GLY A 145 28.94 -0.54 10.41
C GLY A 145 27.57 -0.62 9.69
N ARG A 146 26.54 -1.18 10.33
CA ARG A 146 25.18 -1.23 9.82
C ARG A 146 24.25 -0.34 10.66
N PHE A 147 23.17 0.10 10.03
CA PHE A 147 22.07 0.79 10.73
C PHE A 147 20.74 0.03 10.54
N THR A 148 19.85 0.24 11.50
CA THR A 148 18.42 -0.06 11.40
C THR A 148 17.67 1.20 11.82
N LEU A 149 16.77 1.69 10.97
CA LEU A 149 15.99 2.89 11.21
C LEU A 149 14.52 2.57 11.03
N GLU A 150 13.72 2.87 12.05
CA GLU A 150 12.28 2.79 12.03
C GLU A 150 11.71 4.20 11.96
N ALA A 151 10.73 4.42 11.07
CA ALA A 151 10.08 5.69 10.88
C ALA A 151 8.60 5.49 10.52
N GLU A 152 7.77 6.49 10.79
CA GLU A 152 6.37 6.53 10.37
C GLU A 152 6.16 7.67 9.37
N ALA A 153 5.42 7.42 8.30
CA ALA A 153 5.07 8.44 7.30
C ALA A 153 3.72 8.14 6.65
N PRO A 154 3.05 9.18 6.10
CA PRO A 154 1.86 8.96 5.28
C PRO A 154 2.21 8.14 4.03
N LEU A 155 1.35 7.18 3.69
CA LEU A 155 1.55 6.31 2.53
C LEU A 155 1.73 7.11 1.23
N ALA A 156 1.03 8.24 1.09
CA ALA A 156 1.17 9.11 -0.08
C ALA A 156 2.62 9.59 -0.33
N ALA A 157 3.41 9.74 0.74
CA ALA A 157 4.81 10.12 0.64
C ALA A 157 5.75 8.92 0.40
N LEU A 158 5.25 7.69 0.57
CA LEU A 158 6.04 6.47 0.51
C LEU A 158 5.74 5.60 -0.72
N LEU A 159 4.73 5.92 -1.54
CA LEU A 159 4.51 5.20 -2.79
C LEU A 159 5.76 5.22 -3.67
N GLY A 160 6.18 4.04 -4.15
CA GLY A 160 7.40 3.83 -4.92
C GLY A 160 8.70 3.94 -4.11
N TYR A 161 8.63 4.15 -2.78
CA TYR A 161 9.83 4.38 -1.98
C TYR A 161 10.74 3.16 -1.88
N ALA A 162 10.17 1.97 -1.69
CA ALA A 162 10.95 0.74 -1.58
C ALA A 162 11.76 0.46 -2.85
N GLU A 163 11.15 0.63 -4.02
CA GLU A 163 11.82 0.49 -5.31
C GLU A 163 12.89 1.55 -5.51
N TRP A 164 12.54 2.80 -5.21
CA TRP A 164 13.49 3.92 -5.32
C TRP A 164 14.72 3.74 -4.44
N ILE A 165 14.58 3.30 -3.19
CA ILE A 165 15.73 3.12 -2.27
C ILE A 165 16.60 1.94 -2.67
N ASP A 166 15.98 0.87 -3.16
CA ASP A 166 16.66 -0.31 -3.68
C ASP A 166 17.55 0.07 -4.88
N GLU A 167 16.98 0.76 -5.85
CA GLU A 167 17.72 1.27 -7.01
C GLU A 167 18.80 2.28 -6.61
N ALA A 168 18.45 3.29 -5.80
CA ALA A 168 19.35 4.38 -5.40
C ALA A 168 20.53 3.88 -4.58
N SER A 169 20.34 2.83 -3.77
CA SER A 169 21.38 2.23 -2.93
C SER A 169 22.09 1.05 -3.60
N ASN A 170 21.68 0.67 -4.81
CA ASN A 170 22.14 -0.54 -5.47
C ASN A 170 22.00 -1.79 -4.58
N CYS A 171 20.79 -1.95 -4.02
CA CYS A 171 20.41 -3.03 -3.10
C CYS A 171 21.23 -3.08 -1.79
N MET A 172 21.81 -1.95 -1.37
CA MET A 172 22.59 -1.87 -0.11
C MET A 172 21.73 -1.46 1.09
N VAL A 173 20.49 -1.03 0.84
CA VAL A 173 19.50 -0.67 1.87
C VAL A 173 18.22 -1.44 1.63
N ASP A 174 17.86 -2.30 2.56
CA ASP A 174 16.58 -3.02 2.56
C ASP A 174 15.48 -2.12 3.13
N ALA A 175 14.30 -2.16 2.53
CA ALA A 175 13.12 -1.42 2.99
C ALA A 175 11.92 -2.35 3.21
N GLY A 176 11.37 -2.34 4.43
CA GLY A 176 10.11 -2.99 4.78
C GLY A 176 9.05 -1.93 5.09
N LEU A 177 7.83 -2.10 4.57
CA LEU A 177 6.70 -1.21 4.83
C LEU A 177 5.48 -2.02 5.25
N TRP A 178 4.76 -1.54 6.28
CA TRP A 178 3.47 -2.09 6.69
C TRP A 178 2.57 -0.99 7.25
N LEU A 179 1.27 -1.21 7.16
CA LEU A 179 0.27 -0.28 7.67
C LEU A 179 0.38 -0.17 9.20
N SER A 180 0.56 1.06 9.68
CA SER A 180 0.54 1.39 11.11
C SER A 180 -0.89 1.72 11.55
N ARG A 181 -1.45 2.78 11.00
CA ARG A 181 -2.76 3.32 11.41
C ARG A 181 -3.33 4.25 10.34
N TYR A 182 -4.55 4.72 10.59
CA TYR A 182 -5.17 5.80 9.83
C TYR A 182 -5.27 7.04 10.72
N LEU A 183 -4.86 8.20 10.19
CA LEU A 183 -4.94 9.50 10.88
C LEU A 183 -5.73 10.50 10.05
N PRO A 184 -6.45 11.46 10.67
CA PRO A 184 -7.02 12.60 9.96
C PRO A 184 -5.95 13.34 9.16
N ILE A 185 -6.26 13.74 7.94
CA ILE A 185 -5.31 14.49 7.08
C ILE A 185 -4.86 15.79 7.75
N ASP A 186 -5.78 16.46 8.47
CA ASP A 186 -5.52 17.74 9.16
C ASP A 186 -4.85 17.58 10.53
N GLU A 187 -4.76 16.36 11.06
CA GLU A 187 -4.16 16.05 12.36
C GLU A 187 -2.83 15.30 12.23
N GLY A 188 -2.32 15.13 11.03
CA GLY A 188 -1.00 14.58 10.81
C GLY A 188 0.06 15.41 11.54
N PRO A 189 1.19 14.81 12.00
CA PRO A 189 2.22 15.50 12.78
C PRO A 189 2.84 16.72 12.08
N TYR A 190 2.36 17.06 10.90
CA TYR A 190 2.77 18.20 10.07
C TYR A 190 1.61 19.11 9.65
N ALA A 191 0.43 18.99 10.27
CA ALA A 191 -0.67 19.94 10.11
C ALA A 191 -0.41 21.19 10.96
N ALA A 192 0.58 21.98 10.58
CA ALA A 192 0.88 23.30 11.14
C ALA A 192 1.61 24.16 10.09
#